data_6f823496bd7ae9d9c6352c99ffe261b3
#
_entry.id   6f823496bd7ae9d9c6352c99ffe261b3
#
_cell.length_a   1.000
_cell.length_b   1.000
_cell.length_c   1.000
_cell.angle_alpha   90.00
_cell.angle_beta   90.00
_cell.angle_gamma   90.00
#
_symmetry.space_group_name_H-M   'P 1'
#
loop_
_entity.id
_entity.type
_entity.pdbx_description
1 polymer ?
#
loop_
_entity_poly.entity_id
_entity_poly.type
_entity_poly.pdbx_seq_one_letter_code
_entity_poly.pdbx_strand_id
1 'polypeptide(L)' 'MKIDILTGMTKHEIQIALQDLYIILTDLGFTDTATAINCAEDTLMGEVTDE' A
#
# COMPACT_ATOMS: atom_id res chain seq x y z
N MET A 1 -8.80 19.17 3.26
CA MET A 1 -9.65 18.37 2.45
C MET A 1 -9.56 16.92 2.81
N LYS A 2 -10.62 16.25 2.71
CA LYS A 2 -10.68 14.89 3.18
C LYS A 2 -10.87 13.91 2.03
N ILE A 3 -10.21 12.78 2.10
CA ILE A 3 -10.38 11.75 1.08
C ILE A 3 -11.29 10.68 1.66
N ASP A 4 -12.56 10.79 1.37
CA ASP A 4 -13.54 9.93 1.99
C ASP A 4 -13.33 8.47 1.68
N ILE A 5 -12.84 8.18 0.50
CA ILE A 5 -12.58 6.79 0.13
C ILE A 5 -11.58 6.16 1.09
N LEU A 6 -10.49 6.88 1.36
CA LEU A 6 -9.47 6.34 2.25
C LEU A 6 -9.97 6.32 3.69
N THR A 7 -10.82 7.26 4.05
CA THR A 7 -11.34 7.30 5.39
C THR A 7 -12.14 6.05 5.73
N GLY A 8 -12.83 5.49 4.73
CA GLY A 8 -13.64 4.31 4.95
C GLY A 8 -12.89 3.01 4.86
N MET A 9 -11.61 3.04 4.51
CA MET A 9 -10.83 1.81 4.36
C MET A 9 -10.14 1.46 5.66
N THR A 10 -10.11 0.18 5.98
CA THR A 10 -9.30 -0.29 7.09
C THR A 10 -7.85 -0.35 6.65
N LYS A 11 -6.95 -0.38 7.63
CA LYS A 11 -5.54 -0.54 7.29
C LYS A 11 -5.27 -1.84 6.57
N HIS A 12 -6.05 -2.87 6.88
CA HIS A 12 -5.92 -4.15 6.21
C HIS A 12 -6.26 -4.03 4.72
N GLU A 13 -7.31 -3.29 4.42
CA GLU A 13 -7.70 -3.07 3.04
C GLU A 13 -6.65 -2.28 2.27
N ILE A 14 -6.07 -1.29 2.93
CA ILE A 14 -5.00 -0.51 2.30
C ILE A 14 -3.80 -1.40 2.03
N GLN A 15 -3.47 -2.26 2.96
CA GLN A 15 -2.36 -3.18 2.78
C GLN A 15 -2.58 -4.09 1.59
N ILE A 16 -3.79 -4.63 1.46
CA ILE A 16 -4.11 -5.50 0.34
C ILE A 16 -3.99 -4.74 -0.98
N ALA A 17 -4.46 -3.49 -1.00
CA ALA A 17 -4.36 -2.68 -2.20
C ALA A 17 -2.91 -2.45 -2.61
N LEU A 18 -2.05 -2.23 -1.64
CA LEU A 18 -0.63 -2.05 -1.93
C LEU A 18 -0.01 -3.32 -2.47
N GLN A 19 -0.40 -4.46 -1.92
CA GLN A 19 0.10 -5.74 -2.41
C GLN A 19 -0.34 -5.99 -3.85
N ASP A 20 -1.58 -5.67 -4.16
CA ASP A 20 -2.08 -5.83 -5.52
C ASP A 20 -1.29 -4.95 -6.47
N LEU A 21 -1.03 -3.72 -6.09
CA LEU A 21 -0.24 -2.82 -6.92
C LEU A 21 1.16 -3.36 -7.12
N TYR A 22 1.75 -3.91 -6.08
CA TYR A 22 3.09 -4.47 -6.19
C TYR A 22 3.12 -5.57 -7.25
N ILE A 23 2.14 -6.46 -7.22
CA ILE A 23 2.08 -7.56 -8.16
C ILE A 23 1.88 -7.04 -9.58
N ILE A 24 0.97 -6.11 -9.76
CA ILE A 24 0.68 -5.55 -11.07
C ILE A 24 1.91 -4.86 -11.62
N LEU A 25 2.57 -4.05 -10.81
CA LEU A 25 3.74 -3.31 -11.28
C LEU A 25 4.88 -4.24 -11.64
N THR A 26 5.06 -5.29 -10.86
CA THR A 26 6.09 -6.28 -11.15
C THR A 26 5.80 -6.97 -12.48
N ASP A 27 4.55 -7.32 -12.70
CA ASP A 27 4.13 -7.99 -13.92
C ASP A 27 4.34 -7.10 -15.14
N LEU A 28 4.15 -5.80 -14.99
CA LEU A 28 4.34 -4.87 -16.08
C LEU A 28 5.80 -4.47 -16.29
N GLY A 29 6.67 -4.88 -15.41
CA GLY A 29 8.08 -4.56 -15.55
C GLY A 29 8.54 -3.32 -14.81
N PHE A 30 7.66 -2.69 -14.04
CA PHE A 30 8.02 -1.49 -13.27
C PHE A 30 8.63 -1.89 -11.93
N THR A 31 9.82 -2.48 -11.98
CA THR A 31 10.39 -3.06 -10.78
C THR A 31 10.79 -2.02 -9.74
N ASP A 32 11.25 -0.86 -10.18
CA ASP A 32 11.61 0.18 -9.22
C ASP A 32 10.39 0.71 -8.50
N THR A 33 9.31 0.92 -9.23
CA THR A 33 8.06 1.37 -8.63
C THR A 33 7.51 0.31 -7.69
N ALA A 34 7.60 -0.95 -8.10
CA ALA A 34 7.14 -2.04 -7.24
C ALA A 34 7.91 -2.07 -5.93
N THR A 35 9.23 -1.83 -6.00
CA THR A 35 10.03 -1.77 -4.80
C THR A 35 9.57 -0.65 -3.88
N ALA A 36 9.23 0.50 -4.45
CA ALA A 36 8.72 1.61 -3.66
C ALA A 36 7.41 1.25 -2.98
N ILE A 37 6.56 0.50 -3.66
CA ILE A 37 5.31 0.05 -3.05
C ILE A 37 5.58 -0.90 -1.88
N ASN A 38 6.55 -1.77 -2.04
CA ASN A 38 6.92 -2.68 -0.96
C ASN A 38 7.41 -1.91 0.26
N CYS A 39 8.20 -0.87 0.04
CA CYS A 39 8.64 -0.01 1.14
C CYS A 39 7.45 0.71 1.77
N ALA A 40 6.50 1.12 0.96
CA ALA A 40 5.30 1.78 1.48
C ALA A 40 4.52 0.85 2.40
N GLU A 41 4.45 -0.42 2.07
CA GLU A 41 3.79 -1.38 2.94
C GLU A 41 4.48 -1.46 4.31
N ASP A 42 5.80 -1.54 4.30
CA ASP A 42 6.54 -1.57 5.56
C ASP A 42 6.28 -0.32 6.38
N THR A 43 6.30 0.83 5.72
CA THR A 43 6.04 2.08 6.40
C THR A 43 4.66 2.11 7.00
N LEU A 44 3.67 1.64 6.24
CA LEU A 44 2.31 1.60 6.72
C LEU A 44 2.18 0.72 7.95
N MET A 45 2.79 -0.45 7.92
CA MET A 45 2.73 -1.36 9.05
C MET A 45 3.33 -0.71 10.29
N GLY A 46 4.41 0.02 10.12
CA GLY A 46 5.02 0.72 11.24
C GLY A 46 4.16 1.81 11.80
N GLU A 47 3.37 2.44 10.95
CA GLU A 47 2.54 3.56 11.40
C GLU A 47 1.28 3.12 12.11
N VAL A 48 0.84 1.89 11.88
CA VAL A 48 -0.43 1.43 12.44
C VAL A 48 -0.26 0.38 13.52
N THR A 49 0.96 0.18 13.99
CA THR A 49 1.20 -0.90 14.93
C THR A 49 0.78 -0.58 16.36
N ASP A 50 0.68 0.66 16.67
CA ASP A 50 0.41 1.02 18.06
C ASP A 50 -1.06 0.94 18.41
N GLU A 51 -1.85 0.50 17.52
CA GLU A 51 -3.26 0.31 17.80
C GLU A 51 -3.53 -0.81 18.73
#